data_b09df8862e239d11cc4d8e2babe67b48
#
_entry.id   b09df8862e239d11cc4d8e2babe67b48
#
_cell.length_a   1.000
_cell.length_b   1.000
_cell.length_c   1.000
_cell.angle_alpha   90.00
_cell.angle_beta   90.00
_cell.angle_gamma   90.00
#
_symmetry.space_group_name_H-M   'P 1'
#
loop_
_entity.id
_entity.type
_entity.pdbx_description
1 polymer ?
#
loop_
_entity_poly.entity_id
_entity_poly.type
_entity_poly.pdbx_seq_one_letter_code
_entity_poly.pdbx_strand_id
1 'polypeptide(L)'
;MRKDHLRLVTDAGASLDLGWDYGIPYQIDNLSGVDVTLKTAQGVNQQGVTVEGQSVEGVAHEVIADFWGPDGEAQADRFLQLLPFFTSGTAYFGDKYFSRFFLQKTPYTVQLHPYPRLDFLLYRPKPYWYSLESQNAVMGGFEVGGQAVLGRQPSWSTP
;
A
#
# COMPACT_ATOMS: atom_id res chain seq x y z
N MET A 1 -0.33 -9.03 -17.25
CA MET A 1 -0.89 -7.98 -16.40
C MET A 1 0.01 -6.77 -16.39
N ARG A 2 -0.57 -5.60 -16.34
CA ARG A 2 0.20 -4.36 -16.38
C ARG A 2 0.91 -4.10 -15.05
N LYS A 3 2.02 -3.36 -15.12
CA LYS A 3 2.81 -3.03 -13.93
C LYS A 3 2.06 -2.16 -12.92
N ASP A 4 1.11 -1.40 -13.38
CA ASP A 4 0.33 -0.48 -12.56
C ASP A 4 -0.94 -1.10 -11.98
N HIS A 5 -1.12 -2.40 -12.13
CA HIS A 5 -2.25 -3.09 -11.54
C HIS A 5 -2.11 -3.11 -10.02
N LEU A 6 -3.15 -2.67 -9.34
CA LEU A 6 -3.25 -2.75 -7.89
C LEU A 6 -4.47 -3.59 -7.55
N ARG A 7 -4.26 -4.65 -6.81
CA ARG A 7 -5.34 -5.50 -6.31
C ARG A 7 -5.39 -5.41 -4.80
N LEU A 8 -6.57 -5.11 -4.28
CA LEU A 8 -6.82 -5.11 -2.86
C LEU A 8 -7.69 -6.31 -2.52
N VAL A 9 -7.17 -7.20 -1.69
CA VAL A 9 -7.92 -8.36 -1.20
C VAL A 9 -8.20 -8.15 0.27
N THR A 10 -9.46 -7.96 0.61
CA THR A 10 -9.85 -7.72 2.00
C THR A 10 -9.83 -9.02 2.80
N ASP A 11 -9.72 -8.92 4.10
CA ASP A 11 -9.78 -10.09 4.99
C ASP A 11 -11.15 -10.77 4.95
N ALA A 12 -12.16 -10.03 4.53
CA ALA A 12 -13.51 -10.60 4.32
C ALA A 12 -13.61 -11.40 3.01
N GLY A 13 -12.57 -11.43 2.18
CA GLY A 13 -12.54 -12.22 0.96
C GLY A 13 -12.90 -11.46 -0.32
N ALA A 14 -13.18 -10.16 -0.23
CA ALA A 14 -13.46 -9.35 -1.41
C ALA A 14 -12.18 -9.00 -2.14
N SER A 15 -12.24 -8.96 -3.47
CA SER A 15 -11.11 -8.57 -4.31
C SER A 15 -11.51 -7.37 -5.16
N LEU A 16 -10.68 -6.34 -5.13
CA LEU A 16 -10.88 -5.09 -5.84
C LEU A 16 -9.67 -4.82 -6.72
N ASP A 17 -9.90 -4.64 -8.01
CA ASP A 17 -8.83 -4.41 -8.99
C ASP A 17 -8.86 -2.99 -9.51
N LEU A 18 -7.70 -2.34 -9.49
CA LEU A 18 -7.47 -1.00 -10.00
C LEU A 18 -6.41 -1.05 -11.09
N GLY A 19 -6.56 -0.23 -12.09
CA GLY A 19 -5.62 -0.12 -13.20
C GLY A 19 -6.34 0.03 -14.53
N TRP A 20 -5.57 0.39 -15.55
CA TRP A 20 -6.12 0.62 -16.89
C TRP A 20 -6.80 -0.62 -17.49
N ASP A 21 -6.26 -1.81 -17.19
CA ASP A 21 -6.82 -3.05 -17.71
C ASP A 21 -8.21 -3.36 -17.16
N TYR A 22 -8.57 -2.73 -16.06
CA TYR A 22 -9.88 -2.91 -15.41
C TYR A 22 -10.79 -1.70 -15.60
N GLY A 23 -10.35 -0.72 -16.38
CA GLY A 23 -11.11 0.51 -16.61
C GLY A 23 -11.15 1.45 -15.41
N ILE A 24 -10.26 1.27 -14.45
CA ILE A 24 -10.19 2.07 -13.23
C ILE A 24 -8.77 2.60 -13.07
N PRO A 25 -8.41 3.66 -13.81
CA PRO A 25 -7.12 4.29 -13.58
C PRO A 25 -7.07 4.91 -12.19
N TYR A 26 -5.90 4.90 -11.58
CA TYR A 26 -5.73 5.39 -10.22
C TYR A 26 -4.39 6.10 -10.06
N GLN A 27 -4.31 6.90 -9.02
CA GLN A 27 -3.08 7.50 -8.55
C GLN A 27 -2.84 7.06 -7.12
N ILE A 28 -1.61 6.73 -6.80
CA ILE A 28 -1.19 6.38 -5.46
C ILE A 28 0.12 7.09 -5.17
N ASP A 29 0.21 7.70 -4.02
CA ASP A 29 1.39 8.44 -3.62
C ASP A 29 2.36 7.54 -2.84
N ASN A 30 3.62 7.95 -2.79
CA ASN A 30 4.65 7.41 -1.90
C ASN A 30 4.77 5.88 -1.91
N LEU A 31 4.55 5.26 -3.07
CA LEU A 31 4.43 3.80 -3.17
C LEU A 31 5.66 3.04 -2.65
N SER A 32 6.84 3.57 -2.88
CA SER A 32 8.10 2.94 -2.45
C SER A 32 8.84 3.75 -1.38
N GLY A 33 8.23 4.80 -0.87
CA GLY A 33 8.83 5.60 0.17
C GLY A 33 8.85 4.90 1.53
N VAL A 34 9.88 5.18 2.29
CA VAL A 34 10.02 4.68 3.66
C VAL A 34 10.39 5.87 4.54
N ASP A 35 9.60 6.10 5.55
CA ASP A 35 9.87 7.16 6.52
C ASP A 35 10.67 6.60 7.69
N VAL A 36 11.71 7.32 8.04
CA VAL A 36 12.57 6.96 9.17
C VAL A 36 12.49 8.07 10.20
N THR A 37 12.12 7.71 11.40
CA THR A 37 12.14 8.63 12.53
C THR A 37 13.51 8.57 13.19
N LEU A 38 14.12 9.73 13.32
CA LEU A 38 15.43 9.85 13.96
C LEU A 38 15.25 10.37 15.39
N LYS A 39 15.83 9.67 16.33
CA LYS A 39 15.96 10.16 17.69
C LYS A 39 17.29 10.88 17.79
N THR A 40 17.23 12.18 18.05
CA THR A 40 18.42 13.04 18.06
C THR A 40 18.61 13.72 19.41
N ALA A 41 19.85 14.06 19.71
CA ALA A 41 20.19 14.87 20.86
C ALA A 41 21.27 15.89 20.48
N GLN A 42 21.27 17.03 21.16
CA GLN A 42 22.26 18.06 20.94
C GLN A 42 22.88 18.47 22.29
N GLY A 43 24.19 18.33 22.38
CA GLY A 43 24.92 18.76 23.56
C GLY A 43 25.15 20.25 23.61
N VAL A 44 25.54 20.75 24.77
CA VAL A 44 25.95 22.14 24.94
C VAL A 44 27.20 22.39 24.08
N ASN A 45 27.17 23.47 23.31
CA ASN A 45 28.26 23.85 22.39
C ASN A 45 28.48 22.88 21.24
N GLN A 46 27.59 21.93 21.01
CA GLN A 46 27.66 21.04 19.87
C GLN A 46 27.11 21.73 18.63
N GLN A 47 27.85 21.64 17.51
CA GLN A 47 27.34 22.03 16.21
C GLN A 47 26.64 20.81 15.60
N GLY A 48 25.38 21.01 15.19
CA GLY A 48 24.55 19.93 14.68
C GLY A 48 23.98 19.07 15.82
N VAL A 49 23.47 17.90 15.46
CA VAL A 49 22.86 16.97 16.40
C VAL A 49 23.48 15.58 16.28
N THR A 50 23.38 14.82 17.35
CA THR A 50 23.80 13.43 17.38
C THR A 50 22.56 12.56 17.18
N VAL A 51 22.65 11.58 16.27
CA VAL A 51 21.58 10.61 16.07
C VAL A 51 21.74 9.49 17.09
N GLU A 52 20.78 9.36 17.99
CA GLU A 52 20.82 8.34 19.05
C GLU A 52 20.12 7.06 18.66
N GLY A 53 19.17 7.12 17.72
CA GLY A 53 18.44 5.95 17.28
C GLY A 53 17.61 6.24 16.05
N GLN A 54 17.14 5.16 15.43
CA GLN A 54 16.31 5.21 14.24
C GLN A 54 15.18 4.21 14.36
N SER A 55 14.00 4.57 13.85
CA SER A 55 12.89 3.64 13.71
C SER A 55 12.24 3.85 12.34
N VAL A 56 11.73 2.77 11.77
CA VAL A 56 11.05 2.81 10.48
C VAL A 56 9.56 2.92 10.71
N GLU A 57 8.97 3.91 10.10
CA GLU A 57 7.54 4.21 10.26
C GLU A 57 6.69 3.46 9.24
N GLY A 58 5.44 3.23 9.59
CA GLY A 58 4.45 2.82 8.62
C GLY A 58 4.18 3.91 7.60
N VAL A 59 3.61 3.55 6.47
CA VAL A 59 3.39 4.49 5.35
C VAL A 59 1.91 4.56 5.04
N ALA A 60 1.40 5.79 4.94
CA ALA A 60 0.06 6.06 4.46
C ALA A 60 0.11 6.40 2.97
N HIS A 61 -0.85 5.88 2.22
CA HIS A 61 -1.01 6.15 0.79
C HIS A 61 -2.38 6.74 0.54
N GLU A 62 -2.42 7.87 -0.13
CA GLU A 62 -3.66 8.36 -0.70
C GLU A 62 -3.87 7.71 -2.06
N VAL A 63 -5.03 7.09 -2.25
CA VAL A 63 -5.41 6.46 -3.50
C VAL A 63 -6.60 7.21 -4.07
N ILE A 64 -6.44 7.70 -5.30
CA ILE A 64 -7.51 8.36 -6.05
C ILE A 64 -7.80 7.49 -7.26
N ALA A 65 -9.01 6.97 -7.32
CA ALA A 65 -9.44 6.06 -8.39
C ALA A 65 -10.53 6.70 -9.23
N ASP A 66 -10.40 6.60 -10.54
CA ASP A 66 -11.33 7.15 -11.50
C ASP A 66 -12.15 6.03 -12.15
N PHE A 67 -13.46 6.12 -12.04
CA PHE A 67 -14.39 5.11 -12.54
C PHE A 67 -15.12 5.67 -13.79
N TRP A 68 -14.39 5.80 -14.87
CA TRP A 68 -14.87 6.47 -16.06
C TRP A 68 -15.49 5.54 -17.12
N GLY A 69 -15.33 4.24 -16.94
CA GLY A 69 -15.87 3.26 -17.86
C GLY A 69 -17.40 3.21 -17.86
N PRO A 70 -18.01 2.42 -18.76
CA PRO A 70 -19.48 2.35 -18.85
C PRO A 70 -20.13 1.83 -17.55
N ASP A 71 -19.45 1.00 -16.78
CA ASP A 71 -19.92 0.50 -15.49
C ASP A 71 -19.34 1.27 -14.30
N GLY A 72 -18.86 2.48 -14.55
CA GLY A 72 -18.13 3.25 -13.54
C GLY A 72 -18.91 3.46 -12.24
N GLU A 73 -20.19 3.81 -12.32
CA GLU A 73 -21.02 4.02 -11.14
C GLU A 73 -21.19 2.74 -10.33
N ALA A 74 -21.45 1.63 -10.99
CA ALA A 74 -21.60 0.33 -10.32
C ALA A 74 -20.30 -0.11 -9.66
N GLN A 75 -19.18 0.10 -10.32
CA GLN A 75 -17.87 -0.21 -9.76
C GLN A 75 -17.53 0.68 -8.57
N ALA A 76 -17.82 1.98 -8.66
CA ALA A 76 -17.62 2.90 -7.56
C ALA A 76 -18.46 2.52 -6.35
N ASP A 77 -19.72 2.18 -6.56
CA ASP A 77 -20.60 1.73 -5.49
C ASP A 77 -20.07 0.44 -4.84
N ARG A 78 -19.54 -0.46 -5.63
CA ARG A 78 -18.92 -1.69 -5.12
C ARG A 78 -17.74 -1.37 -4.21
N PHE A 79 -16.88 -0.44 -4.60
CA PHE A 79 -15.75 -0.01 -3.76
C PHE A 79 -16.22 0.62 -2.46
N LEU A 80 -17.26 1.45 -2.51
CA LEU A 80 -17.83 2.04 -1.31
C LEU A 80 -18.38 0.99 -0.35
N GLN A 81 -18.99 -0.06 -0.88
CA GLN A 81 -19.58 -1.12 -0.07
C GLN A 81 -18.53 -2.08 0.51
N LEU A 82 -17.47 -2.38 -0.25
CA LEU A 82 -16.48 -3.38 0.13
C LEU A 82 -15.33 -2.81 0.96
N LEU A 83 -15.24 -1.51 1.10
CA LEU A 83 -14.22 -0.84 1.91
C LEU A 83 -14.86 -0.01 3.04
N PRO A 84 -15.65 -0.62 3.92
CA PRO A 84 -16.16 0.10 5.10
C PRO A 84 -15.03 0.34 6.11
N PHE A 85 -15.32 1.12 7.13
CA PHE A 85 -14.35 1.35 8.20
C PHE A 85 -13.93 0.02 8.87
N PHE A 86 -12.70 0.00 9.38
CA PHE A 86 -12.03 -1.18 9.94
C PHE A 86 -11.69 -2.27 8.90
N THR A 87 -11.72 -1.93 7.62
CA THR A 87 -11.28 -2.86 6.59
C THR A 87 -9.77 -3.01 6.62
N SER A 88 -9.32 -4.23 6.51
CA SER A 88 -7.90 -4.56 6.34
C SER A 88 -7.75 -5.68 5.33
N GLY A 89 -6.58 -5.87 4.83
CA GLY A 89 -6.32 -6.89 3.83
C GLY A 89 -4.91 -6.86 3.31
N THR A 90 -4.73 -7.40 2.13
CA THR A 90 -3.45 -7.46 1.43
C THR A 90 -3.56 -6.71 0.12
N ALA A 91 -2.59 -5.84 -0.13
CA ALA A 91 -2.47 -5.13 -1.40
C ALA A 91 -1.41 -5.83 -2.25
N TYR A 92 -1.75 -6.11 -3.50
CA TYR A 92 -0.84 -6.68 -4.49
C TYR A 92 -0.55 -5.65 -5.56
N PHE A 93 0.72 -5.41 -5.83
CA PHE A 93 1.13 -4.42 -6.82
C PHE A 93 1.91 -5.07 -7.94
N GLY A 94 1.43 -4.89 -9.17
CA GLY A 94 2.11 -5.33 -10.39
C GLY A 94 2.33 -6.83 -10.51
N ASP A 95 1.59 -7.66 -9.82
CA ASP A 95 1.73 -9.12 -9.76
C ASP A 95 3.04 -9.63 -9.15
N LYS A 96 3.83 -8.74 -8.58
CA LYS A 96 5.14 -9.10 -8.04
C LYS A 96 5.24 -8.90 -6.55
N TYR A 97 4.55 -7.93 -6.02
CA TYR A 97 4.75 -7.48 -4.65
C TYR A 97 3.43 -7.46 -3.90
N PHE A 98 3.51 -7.69 -2.61
CA PHE A 98 2.36 -7.58 -1.73
C PHE A 98 2.75 -6.94 -0.40
N SER A 99 1.77 -6.36 0.27
CA SER A 99 1.94 -5.79 1.58
C SER A 99 0.61 -5.77 2.32
N ARG A 100 0.65 -5.88 3.62
CA ARG A 100 -0.51 -5.75 4.46
C ARG A 100 -0.97 -4.30 4.49
N PHE A 101 -2.26 -4.06 4.41
CA PHE A 101 -2.81 -2.72 4.54
C PHE A 101 -3.97 -2.68 5.53
N PHE A 102 -4.18 -1.49 6.08
CA PHE A 102 -5.35 -1.13 6.86
C PHE A 102 -5.97 0.10 6.22
N LEU A 103 -7.28 0.12 6.15
CA LEU A 103 -7.98 1.29 5.61
C LEU A 103 -7.96 2.39 6.67
N GLN A 104 -7.25 3.46 6.39
CA GLN A 104 -7.15 4.59 7.30
C GLN A 104 -8.28 5.60 7.10
N LYS A 105 -8.74 5.74 5.86
CA LYS A 105 -9.87 6.58 5.51
C LYS A 105 -10.72 5.86 4.49
N THR A 106 -12.00 5.72 4.80
CA THR A 106 -12.93 5.05 3.88
C THR A 106 -13.09 5.83 2.59
N PRO A 107 -13.37 5.13 1.48
CA PRO A 107 -13.59 5.83 0.21
C PRO A 107 -14.71 6.84 0.34
N TYR A 108 -14.51 7.99 -0.28
CA TYR A 108 -15.53 9.02 -0.42
C TYR A 108 -15.53 9.56 -1.85
N THR A 109 -16.69 10.01 -2.28
CA THR A 109 -16.86 10.54 -3.61
C THR A 109 -16.35 11.97 -3.69
N VAL A 110 -15.48 12.23 -4.66
CA VAL A 110 -15.02 13.58 -4.96
C VAL A 110 -16.13 14.30 -5.73
N GLN A 111 -16.58 15.42 -5.21
CA GLN A 111 -17.68 16.17 -5.81
C GLN A 111 -17.25 16.93 -7.07
N LEU A 112 -18.22 17.27 -7.90
CA LEU A 112 -18.04 18.10 -9.10
C LEU A 112 -17.03 17.51 -10.08
N HIS A 113 -17.01 16.20 -10.19
CA HIS A 113 -16.18 15.49 -11.14
C HIS A 113 -17.07 14.84 -12.21
N PRO A 114 -16.69 14.87 -13.50
CA PRO A 114 -17.56 14.39 -14.58
C PRO A 114 -17.85 12.88 -14.54
N TYR A 115 -17.04 12.10 -13.85
CA TYR A 115 -17.28 10.67 -13.63
C TYR A 115 -16.97 10.34 -12.16
N PRO A 116 -17.41 9.18 -11.66
CA PRO A 116 -17.15 8.83 -10.28
C PRO A 116 -15.65 8.80 -10.00
N ARG A 117 -15.25 9.52 -8.98
CA ARG A 117 -13.88 9.52 -8.47
C ARG A 117 -13.95 9.26 -6.98
N LEU A 118 -13.22 8.27 -6.51
CA LEU A 118 -13.12 7.94 -5.10
C LEU A 118 -11.72 8.24 -4.61
N ASP A 119 -11.67 8.75 -3.39
CA ASP A 119 -10.43 9.02 -2.67
C ASP A 119 -10.47 8.24 -1.35
N PHE A 120 -9.40 7.55 -1.03
CA PHE A 120 -9.30 6.81 0.23
C PHE A 120 -7.83 6.70 0.64
N LEU A 121 -7.61 6.40 1.92
CA LEU A 121 -6.28 6.27 2.49
C LEU A 121 -6.03 4.83 2.93
N LEU A 122 -4.93 4.27 2.48
CA LEU A 122 -4.41 2.98 2.93
C LEU A 122 -3.20 3.20 3.82
N TYR A 123 -3.13 2.46 4.91
CA TYR A 123 -1.98 2.49 5.79
C TYR A 123 -1.27 1.15 5.77
N ARG A 124 0.03 1.17 5.49
CA ARG A 124 0.88 -0.02 5.59
C ARG A 124 1.71 0.08 6.86
N PRO A 125 1.42 -0.73 7.88
CA PRO A 125 2.17 -0.65 9.13
C PRO A 125 3.64 -1.06 8.97
N LYS A 126 3.91 -1.95 8.03
CA LYS A 126 5.28 -2.30 7.65
C LYS A 126 5.60 -1.67 6.30
N PRO A 127 6.63 -0.84 6.20
CA PRO A 127 6.91 -0.05 5.00
C PRO A 127 7.54 -0.85 3.87
N TYR A 128 7.56 -2.16 3.97
CA TYR A 128 8.17 -3.03 2.99
C TYR A 128 7.14 -3.67 2.09
N TRP A 129 7.53 -3.87 0.85
CA TRP A 129 6.80 -4.72 -0.09
C TRP A 129 7.48 -6.08 -0.12
N TYR A 130 6.69 -7.13 0.00
CA TYR A 130 7.17 -8.50 -0.03
C TYR A 130 7.04 -9.03 -1.44
N SER A 131 8.06 -9.74 -1.92
CA SER A 131 8.00 -10.37 -3.23
C SER A 131 7.19 -11.66 -3.17
N LEU A 132 6.42 -11.90 -4.23
CA LEU A 132 5.76 -13.19 -4.42
C LEU A 132 6.75 -14.29 -4.81
N GLU A 133 7.95 -13.92 -5.24
CA GLU A 133 9.02 -14.86 -5.50
C GLU A 133 9.82 -15.14 -4.23
N SER A 134 10.20 -16.40 -4.03
CA SER A 134 10.96 -16.78 -2.83
C SER A 134 12.41 -16.37 -2.95
N GLN A 135 12.75 -15.26 -2.36
CA GLN A 135 14.13 -14.77 -2.26
C GLN A 135 14.33 -14.15 -0.88
N ASN A 136 15.59 -13.96 -0.52
CA ASN A 136 15.96 -13.51 0.82
C ASN A 136 16.69 -12.17 0.78
N ALA A 137 16.22 -11.21 0.02
CA ALA A 137 16.83 -9.90 -0.06
C ALA A 137 15.82 -8.80 0.28
N VAL A 138 16.32 -7.69 0.79
CA VAL A 138 15.54 -6.47 1.00
C VAL A 138 16.12 -5.39 0.11
N MET A 139 15.27 -4.74 -0.68
CA MET A 139 15.68 -3.69 -1.59
C MET A 139 14.73 -2.51 -1.48
N GLY A 140 15.26 -1.34 -1.11
CA GLY A 140 14.54 -0.06 -1.19
C GLY A 140 13.11 -0.09 -0.67
N GLY A 141 12.88 -0.59 0.52
CA GLY A 141 11.55 -0.73 1.08
C GLY A 141 10.81 -2.00 0.65
N PHE A 142 11.46 -2.89 -0.06
CA PHE A 142 10.90 -4.17 -0.49
C PHE A 142 11.62 -5.31 0.21
N GLU A 143 10.85 -6.27 0.69
CA GLU A 143 11.38 -7.56 1.16
C GLU A 143 11.01 -8.63 0.15
N VAL A 144 11.95 -9.53 -0.11
CA VAL A 144 11.75 -10.63 -1.04
C VAL A 144 11.52 -11.90 -0.25
N GLY A 145 10.62 -12.73 -0.73
CA GLY A 145 10.32 -14.00 -0.08
C GLY A 145 8.99 -14.04 0.64
N GLY A 146 8.27 -12.93 0.71
CA GLY A 146 6.91 -12.90 1.25
C GLY A 146 6.83 -13.04 2.76
N GLN A 147 7.92 -12.89 3.46
CA GLN A 147 7.95 -12.86 4.91
C GLN A 147 9.08 -11.96 5.37
N ALA A 148 9.04 -11.56 6.62
CA ALA A 148 10.11 -10.76 7.18
C ALA A 148 11.41 -11.54 7.04
N VAL A 149 12.31 -10.99 6.26
CA VAL A 149 13.55 -11.71 5.94
C VAL A 149 14.63 -11.26 6.90
N LEU A 150 15.03 -12.15 7.75
CA LEU A 150 16.16 -11.97 8.64
C LEU A 150 17.17 -13.08 8.38
N GLY A 151 17.44 -13.32 7.10
CA GLY A 151 18.41 -14.32 6.68
C GLY A 151 17.92 -15.75 6.73
N ARG A 152 16.61 -15.97 6.81
CA ARG A 152 16.08 -17.33 6.82
C ARG A 152 15.24 -17.62 5.60
N GLN A 153 15.16 -18.89 5.26
CA GLN A 153 14.37 -19.38 4.16
C GLN A 153 12.87 -19.18 4.46
N PRO A 154 12.11 -18.63 3.53
CA PRO A 154 10.66 -18.56 3.68
C PRO A 154 10.04 -19.94 3.76
N SER A 155 9.32 -20.20 4.84
CA SER A 155 8.73 -21.52 5.03
C SER A 155 7.52 -21.75 4.14
N TRP A 156 6.87 -20.71 3.71
CA TRP A 156 5.68 -20.84 2.87
C TRP A 156 6.01 -21.23 1.43
N SER A 157 7.24 -21.06 0.99
CA SER A 157 7.70 -21.48 -0.32
C SER A 157 8.16 -22.95 -0.31
N THR A 158 8.35 -23.50 0.83
CA THR A 158 8.68 -24.89 1.02
C THR A 158 7.54 -25.52 1.76
N PRO A 159 6.77 -26.26 1.10
CA PRO A 159 5.70 -27.01 1.75
C PRO A 159 6.23 -27.88 2.87
#